data_3c4fe71aa20873404b5bb0f91cf56841
#
_entry.id   3c4fe71aa20873404b5bb0f91cf56841
#
_cell.length_a   1.000
_cell.length_b   1.000
_cell.length_c   1.000
_cell.angle_alpha   90.00
_cell.angle_beta   90.00
_cell.angle_gamma   90.00
#
_symmetry.space_group_name_H-M   'P 1'
#
loop_
_entity.id
_entity.type
_entity.pdbx_description
1 polymer ?
#
loop_
_entity_poly.entity_id
_entity_poly.type
_entity_poly.pdbx_seq_one_letter_code
_entity_poly.pdbx_strand_id
1 'polypeptide(L)'
;MKKHILVISQYFFPEQFRINDMCEEWVSRGYKVTVVTGIPNYPIGKFFSGYGLLTKKRENYKGIEIIRLPIIPRGNNSIMLVLNYLSFVISGFFWQLFTKIKADQVFIFEVSPMTQALPGVWYAKKNKLSCFIYVQDLWPENVEIITGIKNQFIIKSVGKMVDYIYKNCTRIFTTSQSFKKSINERQVPIGKITYWPQYAEEFYQPLKQIENNKLTKDERFNIVFAGNIGNAQGLDILPKTAKILKLKDNNTKVRFNIIGDGRYKNTLIKTVNDYNVGDMFNFIDKQPAKKIPEFMAVNDAAFICLTSSPLFKMTIPAKLQSYMACGISIIASAGGETSRIIEEAEAGLTALPGDEKKLAEVILDMVNKTENEILLLGKNAKKYSNLHFNKTILMDQMEKYFDNCEESGETYNV
;
A
#
# COMPACT_ATOMS: atom_id res chain seq x y z
N MET A 1 -22.68 -12.62 -19.87
CA MET A 1 -21.70 -12.57 -18.75
C MET A 1 -20.60 -11.63 -19.16
N LYS A 2 -20.15 -10.75 -18.27
CA LYS A 2 -18.92 -9.98 -18.49
C LYS A 2 -17.72 -10.92 -18.64
N LYS A 3 -16.58 -10.38 -19.10
CA LYS A 3 -15.35 -11.12 -19.38
C LYS A 3 -14.84 -11.93 -18.18
N HIS A 4 -14.03 -12.95 -18.47
CA HIS A 4 -13.31 -13.73 -17.47
C HIS A 4 -11.93 -13.12 -17.23
N ILE A 5 -11.70 -12.59 -16.03
CA ILE A 5 -10.42 -12.02 -15.57
C ILE A 5 -9.61 -13.13 -14.88
N LEU A 6 -8.43 -13.43 -15.41
CA LEU A 6 -7.43 -14.25 -14.73
C LEU A 6 -6.50 -13.33 -13.94
N VAL A 7 -6.56 -13.43 -12.62
CA VAL A 7 -5.71 -12.64 -11.73
C VAL A 7 -4.48 -13.46 -11.32
N ILE A 8 -3.30 -12.85 -11.41
CA ILE A 8 -2.05 -13.43 -10.91
C ILE A 8 -1.57 -12.54 -9.75
N SER A 9 -1.49 -13.14 -8.57
CA SER A 9 -0.92 -12.50 -7.38
C SER A 9 -0.33 -13.57 -6.47
N GLN A 10 0.93 -13.41 -6.07
CA GLN A 10 1.56 -14.38 -5.17
C GLN A 10 0.86 -14.47 -3.81
N TYR A 11 0.21 -13.38 -3.40
CA TYR A 11 -0.52 -13.27 -2.14
C TYR A 11 -1.99 -12.97 -2.40
N PHE A 12 -2.86 -13.73 -1.76
CA PHE A 12 -4.31 -13.57 -1.84
C PHE A 12 -4.97 -14.13 -0.59
N PHE A 13 -6.30 -13.99 -0.47
CA PHE A 13 -7.07 -14.52 0.67
C PHE A 13 -6.54 -15.90 1.13
N PRO A 14 -6.40 -16.13 2.45
CA PRO A 14 -6.80 -15.30 3.60
C PRO A 14 -5.80 -14.20 3.98
N GLU A 15 -4.71 -14.04 3.25
CA GLU A 15 -3.80 -12.92 3.39
C GLU A 15 -4.50 -11.63 2.93
N GLN A 16 -4.33 -10.54 3.68
CA GLN A 16 -5.07 -9.30 3.43
C GLN A 16 -4.28 -8.37 2.52
N PHE A 17 -4.64 -8.35 1.25
CA PHE A 17 -4.11 -7.45 0.23
C PHE A 17 -5.25 -6.74 -0.52
N ARG A 18 -4.97 -5.59 -1.09
CA ARG A 18 -5.94 -4.80 -1.86
C ARG A 18 -6.60 -5.60 -3.00
N ILE A 19 -5.89 -6.54 -3.59
CA ILE A 19 -6.40 -7.37 -4.66
C ILE A 19 -7.62 -8.21 -4.24
N ASN A 20 -7.76 -8.55 -2.95
CA ASN A 20 -8.94 -9.27 -2.47
C ASN A 20 -10.21 -8.42 -2.70
N ASP A 21 -10.17 -7.16 -2.27
CA ASP A 21 -11.27 -6.22 -2.44
C ASP A 21 -11.54 -5.90 -3.93
N MET A 22 -10.49 -5.77 -4.74
CA MET A 22 -10.65 -5.58 -6.19
C MET A 22 -11.34 -6.77 -6.86
N CYS A 23 -10.98 -8.00 -6.51
CA CYS A 23 -11.60 -9.21 -7.04
C CYS A 23 -13.07 -9.33 -6.60
N GLU A 24 -13.38 -9.03 -5.33
CA GLU A 24 -14.75 -8.98 -4.83
C GLU A 24 -15.59 -7.96 -5.61
N GLU A 25 -15.04 -6.78 -5.89
CA GLU A 25 -15.67 -5.74 -6.69
C GLU A 25 -15.93 -6.21 -8.13
N TRP A 26 -14.97 -6.84 -8.81
CA TRP A 26 -15.18 -7.37 -10.16
C TRP A 26 -16.27 -8.45 -10.18
N VAL A 27 -16.31 -9.34 -9.19
CA VAL A 27 -17.39 -10.35 -9.09
C VAL A 27 -18.75 -9.66 -8.90
N SER A 28 -18.85 -8.66 -8.04
CA SER A 28 -20.11 -7.90 -7.82
C SER A 28 -20.57 -7.19 -9.08
N ARG A 29 -19.64 -6.76 -9.94
CA ARG A 29 -19.89 -6.14 -11.24
C ARG A 29 -20.19 -7.16 -12.37
N GLY A 30 -20.19 -8.46 -12.06
CA GLY A 30 -20.60 -9.53 -12.99
C GLY A 30 -19.45 -10.13 -13.81
N TYR A 31 -18.18 -9.85 -13.49
CA TYR A 31 -17.04 -10.55 -14.07
C TYR A 31 -16.88 -11.94 -13.48
N LYS A 32 -16.44 -12.90 -14.29
CA LYS A 32 -15.90 -14.14 -13.77
C LYS A 32 -14.45 -13.88 -13.36
N VAL A 33 -14.09 -14.24 -12.12
CA VAL A 33 -12.73 -14.03 -11.60
C VAL A 33 -12.11 -15.35 -11.17
N THR A 34 -10.95 -15.67 -11.71
CA THR A 34 -10.10 -16.79 -11.25
C THR A 34 -8.76 -16.22 -10.80
N VAL A 35 -8.34 -16.52 -9.58
CA VAL A 35 -7.08 -16.05 -9.00
C VAL A 35 -6.09 -17.22 -8.93
N VAL A 36 -4.90 -17.01 -9.45
CA VAL A 36 -3.75 -17.93 -9.30
C VAL A 36 -2.79 -17.28 -8.30
N THR A 37 -2.58 -17.97 -7.18
CA THR A 37 -1.84 -17.46 -6.04
C THR A 37 -0.94 -18.52 -5.41
N GLY A 38 -0.11 -18.14 -4.46
CA GLY A 38 0.65 -19.06 -3.63
C GLY A 38 -0.16 -19.68 -2.47
N ILE A 39 0.43 -20.62 -1.76
CA ILE A 39 -0.09 -21.09 -0.47
C ILE A 39 0.12 -19.96 0.55
N PRO A 40 -0.92 -19.55 1.33
CA PRO A 40 -0.81 -18.41 2.23
C PRO A 40 0.24 -18.62 3.32
N ASN A 41 1.15 -17.66 3.45
CA ASN A 41 2.27 -17.71 4.37
C ASN A 41 2.75 -16.32 4.88
N TYR A 42 2.20 -15.23 4.35
CA TYR A 42 2.54 -13.87 4.73
C TYR A 42 1.59 -13.34 5.84
N PRO A 43 2.07 -12.63 6.88
CA PRO A 43 3.46 -12.24 7.14
C PRO A 43 4.24 -13.26 7.99
N ILE A 44 3.61 -14.36 8.42
CA ILE A 44 4.10 -15.28 9.46
C ILE A 44 5.37 -16.04 8.99
N GLY A 45 5.57 -16.21 7.68
CA GLY A 45 6.68 -16.96 7.11
C GLY A 45 6.49 -18.49 7.12
N LYS A 46 5.35 -18.99 7.60
CA LYS A 46 4.90 -20.40 7.60
C LYS A 46 3.53 -20.49 6.98
N PHE A 47 3.17 -21.64 6.42
CA PHE A 47 1.83 -21.85 5.90
C PHE A 47 0.78 -21.65 7.00
N PHE A 48 -0.32 -21.04 6.66
CA PHE A 48 -1.46 -20.87 7.56
C PHE A 48 -2.07 -22.23 7.90
N SER A 49 -2.67 -22.35 9.09
CA SER A 49 -3.37 -23.56 9.51
C SER A 49 -4.44 -23.95 8.49
N GLY A 50 -4.46 -25.23 8.11
CA GLY A 50 -5.38 -25.78 7.11
C GLY A 50 -4.95 -25.56 5.64
N TYR A 51 -3.80 -24.92 5.38
CA TYR A 51 -3.23 -24.77 4.04
C TYR A 51 -1.90 -25.51 3.91
N GLY A 52 -1.66 -26.10 2.74
CA GLY A 52 -0.44 -26.87 2.49
C GLY A 52 -0.34 -27.35 1.05
N LEU A 53 0.74 -28.09 0.74
CA LEU A 53 1.02 -28.59 -0.60
C LEU A 53 -0.07 -29.52 -1.15
N LEU A 54 -0.78 -30.23 -0.29
CA LEU A 54 -1.84 -31.20 -0.65
C LEU A 54 -3.24 -30.72 -0.29
N THR A 55 -3.36 -29.66 0.50
CA THR A 55 -4.64 -29.15 1.04
C THR A 55 -5.03 -27.84 0.38
N LYS A 56 -6.33 -27.62 0.17
CA LYS A 56 -6.90 -26.39 -0.40
C LYS A 56 -6.20 -25.88 -1.66
N LYS A 57 -5.86 -26.77 -2.59
CA LYS A 57 -5.29 -26.38 -3.89
C LYS A 57 -6.25 -25.56 -4.74
N ARG A 58 -7.56 -25.76 -4.54
CA ARG A 58 -8.64 -24.96 -5.12
C ARG A 58 -9.68 -24.67 -4.05
N GLU A 59 -10.20 -23.47 -4.04
CA GLU A 59 -11.34 -23.08 -3.20
C GLU A 59 -12.14 -21.98 -3.89
N ASN A 60 -13.38 -21.77 -3.45
CA ASN A 60 -14.20 -20.65 -3.85
C ASN A 60 -14.32 -19.68 -2.66
N TYR A 61 -14.08 -18.42 -2.89
CA TYR A 61 -14.23 -17.36 -1.90
C TYR A 61 -15.06 -16.23 -2.49
N LYS A 62 -16.28 -16.02 -2.00
CA LYS A 62 -17.19 -14.96 -2.47
C LYS A 62 -17.37 -14.93 -4.00
N GLY A 63 -17.51 -16.09 -4.64
CA GLY A 63 -17.65 -16.20 -6.09
C GLY A 63 -16.33 -16.15 -6.88
N ILE A 64 -15.19 -16.00 -6.20
CA ILE A 64 -13.86 -16.01 -6.80
C ILE A 64 -13.31 -17.44 -6.77
N GLU A 65 -12.94 -17.99 -7.92
CA GLU A 65 -12.21 -19.26 -7.98
C GLU A 65 -10.74 -19.01 -7.66
N ILE A 66 -10.21 -19.70 -6.63
CA ILE A 66 -8.81 -19.57 -6.20
C ILE A 66 -8.05 -20.85 -6.54
N ILE A 67 -6.91 -20.72 -7.19
CA ILE A 67 -5.97 -21.81 -7.52
C ILE A 67 -4.65 -21.52 -6.83
N ARG A 68 -4.22 -22.42 -5.94
CA ARG A 68 -2.98 -22.26 -5.19
C ARG A 68 -1.86 -23.09 -5.79
N LEU A 69 -0.81 -22.40 -6.16
CA LEU A 69 0.43 -23.01 -6.64
C LEU A 69 1.28 -23.48 -5.44
N PRO A 70 1.95 -24.63 -5.55
CA PRO A 70 2.91 -25.04 -4.54
C PRO A 70 4.09 -24.09 -4.49
N ILE A 71 4.42 -23.62 -3.28
CA ILE A 71 5.54 -22.73 -3.02
C ILE A 71 6.31 -23.18 -1.78
N ILE A 72 7.55 -22.72 -1.67
CA ILE A 72 8.33 -22.79 -0.42
C ILE A 72 7.85 -21.67 0.49
N PRO A 73 7.62 -21.90 1.80
CA PRO A 73 7.23 -20.81 2.72
C PRO A 73 8.29 -19.72 2.77
N ARG A 74 7.86 -18.47 2.95
CA ARG A 74 8.73 -17.28 3.00
C ARG A 74 9.84 -17.36 4.04
N GLY A 75 9.63 -18.08 5.16
CA GLY A 75 10.58 -18.16 6.25
C GLY A 75 10.87 -16.79 6.89
N ASN A 76 11.98 -16.74 7.66
CA ASN A 76 12.37 -15.55 8.42
C ASN A 76 13.71 -14.92 7.97
N ASN A 77 14.31 -15.42 6.89
CA ASN A 77 15.59 -14.93 6.37
C ASN A 77 15.53 -14.67 4.86
N SER A 78 16.52 -13.94 4.34
CA SER A 78 16.58 -13.52 2.93
C SER A 78 16.70 -14.71 1.97
N ILE A 79 17.34 -15.80 2.32
CA ILE A 79 17.49 -16.99 1.46
C ILE A 79 16.14 -17.66 1.26
N MET A 80 15.41 -17.91 2.35
CA MET A 80 14.07 -18.48 2.28
C MET A 80 13.10 -17.58 1.51
N LEU A 81 13.27 -16.26 1.65
CA LEU A 81 12.51 -15.29 0.89
C LEU A 81 12.75 -15.42 -0.63
N VAL A 82 14.01 -15.52 -1.06
CA VAL A 82 14.37 -15.71 -2.47
C VAL A 82 13.84 -17.06 -2.99
N LEU A 83 13.97 -18.14 -2.21
CA LEU A 83 13.43 -19.44 -2.55
C LEU A 83 11.89 -19.44 -2.68
N ASN A 84 11.21 -18.71 -1.80
CA ASN A 84 9.76 -18.49 -1.89
C ASN A 84 9.40 -17.83 -3.23
N TYR A 85 10.10 -16.77 -3.62
CA TYR A 85 9.89 -16.07 -4.89
C TYR A 85 10.13 -16.97 -6.12
N LEU A 86 11.25 -17.66 -6.14
CA LEU A 86 11.59 -18.57 -7.24
C LEU A 86 10.62 -19.74 -7.33
N SER A 87 10.18 -20.30 -6.20
CA SER A 87 9.23 -21.42 -6.19
C SER A 87 7.89 -21.04 -6.82
N PHE A 88 7.41 -19.81 -6.61
CA PHE A 88 6.19 -19.30 -7.27
C PHE A 88 6.36 -19.20 -8.78
N VAL A 89 7.50 -18.68 -9.24
CA VAL A 89 7.81 -18.58 -10.68
C VAL A 89 7.86 -19.95 -11.34
N ILE A 90 8.57 -20.91 -10.71
CA ILE A 90 8.72 -22.28 -11.25
C ILE A 90 7.34 -22.98 -11.30
N SER A 91 6.58 -22.92 -10.22
CA SER A 91 5.24 -23.50 -10.17
C SER A 91 4.29 -22.84 -11.17
N GLY A 92 4.39 -21.54 -11.33
CA GLY A 92 3.62 -20.75 -12.29
C GLY A 92 3.99 -21.06 -13.74
N PHE A 93 5.29 -21.33 -14.02
CA PHE A 93 5.74 -21.76 -15.33
C PHE A 93 5.08 -23.10 -15.74
N PHE A 94 5.12 -24.11 -14.87
CA PHE A 94 4.44 -25.38 -15.15
C PHE A 94 2.92 -25.22 -15.22
N TRP A 95 2.33 -24.43 -14.31
CA TRP A 95 0.90 -24.19 -14.34
C TRP A 95 0.44 -23.60 -15.67
N GLN A 96 1.12 -22.56 -16.19
CA GLN A 96 0.71 -21.93 -17.46
C GLN A 96 0.86 -22.87 -18.67
N LEU A 97 1.75 -23.87 -18.61
CA LEU A 97 1.90 -24.87 -19.69
C LEU A 97 0.70 -25.82 -19.74
N PHE A 98 0.21 -26.27 -18.58
CA PHE A 98 -0.76 -27.36 -18.47
C PHE A 98 -2.18 -26.92 -18.13
N THR A 99 -2.39 -25.64 -17.80
CA THR A 99 -3.72 -25.14 -17.46
C THR A 99 -4.67 -25.19 -18.64
N LYS A 100 -5.95 -25.57 -18.37
CA LYS A 100 -7.06 -25.55 -19.33
C LYS A 100 -7.98 -24.34 -19.13
N ILE A 101 -7.61 -23.40 -18.25
CA ILE A 101 -8.41 -22.19 -18.01
C ILE A 101 -8.39 -21.36 -19.30
N LYS A 102 -9.58 -20.93 -19.69
CA LYS A 102 -9.78 -19.95 -20.76
C LYS A 102 -10.23 -18.64 -20.13
N ALA A 103 -9.37 -17.66 -20.12
CA ALA A 103 -9.67 -16.31 -19.68
C ALA A 103 -9.72 -15.37 -20.89
N ASP A 104 -10.37 -14.23 -20.74
CA ASP A 104 -10.44 -13.21 -21.78
C ASP A 104 -9.31 -12.18 -21.60
N GLN A 105 -8.80 -12.03 -20.38
CA GLN A 105 -7.71 -11.11 -20.06
C GLN A 105 -6.96 -11.53 -18.80
N VAL A 106 -5.75 -11.01 -18.63
CA VAL A 106 -4.89 -11.27 -17.49
C VAL A 106 -4.69 -9.96 -16.71
N PHE A 107 -4.90 -10.02 -15.39
CA PHE A 107 -4.57 -8.94 -14.49
C PHE A 107 -3.52 -9.39 -13.47
N ILE A 108 -2.40 -8.69 -13.40
CA ILE A 108 -1.30 -8.98 -12.49
C ILE A 108 -1.30 -7.93 -11.39
N PHE A 109 -1.50 -8.36 -10.15
CA PHE A 109 -1.34 -7.48 -8.98
C PHE A 109 0.06 -7.64 -8.44
N GLU A 110 0.93 -6.70 -8.80
CA GLU A 110 2.34 -6.75 -8.46
C GLU A 110 2.60 -6.00 -7.15
N VAL A 111 2.75 -6.77 -6.09
CA VAL A 111 3.49 -6.41 -4.87
C VAL A 111 4.83 -7.14 -4.94
N SER A 112 5.77 -6.80 -4.08
CA SER A 112 7.05 -7.54 -4.10
C SER A 112 6.86 -9.05 -3.90
N PRO A 113 7.45 -9.86 -4.77
CA PRO A 113 8.46 -9.56 -5.79
C PRO A 113 7.86 -9.35 -7.19
N MET A 114 8.53 -8.58 -8.05
CA MET A 114 8.15 -8.43 -9.47
C MET A 114 8.16 -9.76 -10.23
N THR A 115 8.97 -10.74 -9.80
CA THR A 115 9.04 -12.06 -10.45
C THR A 115 7.69 -12.77 -10.51
N GLN A 116 6.76 -12.47 -9.61
CA GLN A 116 5.40 -13.03 -9.59
C GLN A 116 4.59 -12.69 -10.85
N ALA A 117 5.00 -11.68 -11.60
CA ALA A 117 4.32 -11.28 -12.84
C ALA A 117 4.58 -12.27 -14.00
N LEU A 118 5.70 -12.98 -13.96
CA LEU A 118 6.14 -13.85 -15.08
C LEU A 118 5.10 -14.90 -15.50
N PRO A 119 4.46 -15.67 -14.60
CA PRO A 119 3.43 -16.63 -14.99
C PRO A 119 2.26 -16.01 -15.75
N GLY A 120 1.84 -14.80 -15.33
CA GLY A 120 0.77 -14.05 -15.99
C GLY A 120 1.15 -13.56 -17.38
N VAL A 121 2.35 -13.01 -17.51
CA VAL A 121 2.90 -12.57 -18.81
C VAL A 121 3.04 -13.74 -19.76
N TRP A 122 3.56 -14.88 -19.31
CA TRP A 122 3.70 -16.08 -20.15
C TRP A 122 2.34 -16.65 -20.59
N TYR A 123 1.38 -16.72 -19.67
CA TYR A 123 0.03 -17.16 -19.99
C TYR A 123 -0.65 -16.22 -20.99
N ALA A 124 -0.57 -14.92 -20.77
CA ALA A 124 -1.15 -13.92 -21.68
C ALA A 124 -0.52 -14.01 -23.08
N LYS A 125 0.80 -14.10 -23.18
CA LYS A 125 1.52 -14.22 -24.45
C LYS A 125 1.14 -15.50 -25.21
N LYS A 126 1.11 -16.66 -24.52
CA LYS A 126 0.73 -17.94 -25.10
C LYS A 126 -0.69 -17.92 -25.68
N ASN A 127 -1.62 -17.26 -25.01
CA ASN A 127 -3.04 -17.23 -25.39
C ASN A 127 -3.42 -15.96 -26.16
N LYS A 128 -2.48 -15.07 -26.47
CA LYS A 128 -2.69 -13.80 -27.19
C LYS A 128 -3.73 -12.90 -26.49
N LEU A 129 -3.65 -12.80 -25.17
CA LEU A 129 -4.58 -12.04 -24.35
C LEU A 129 -3.98 -10.69 -23.92
N SER A 130 -4.85 -9.71 -23.69
CA SER A 130 -4.47 -8.48 -23.02
C SER A 130 -3.95 -8.76 -21.62
N CYS A 131 -2.81 -8.16 -21.29
CA CYS A 131 -2.10 -8.31 -20.02
C CYS A 131 -2.00 -6.96 -19.31
N PHE A 132 -2.65 -6.83 -18.19
CA PHE A 132 -2.65 -5.65 -17.34
C PHE A 132 -1.78 -5.92 -16.11
N ILE A 133 -0.92 -4.97 -15.73
CA ILE A 133 -0.15 -5.07 -14.49
C ILE A 133 -0.39 -3.83 -13.63
N TYR A 134 -0.65 -4.05 -12.35
CA TYR A 134 -0.74 -2.98 -11.36
C TYR A 134 0.46 -3.02 -10.43
N VAL A 135 1.37 -2.06 -10.64
CA VAL A 135 2.67 -1.96 -9.96
C VAL A 135 2.50 -1.25 -8.62
N GLN A 136 2.71 -2.00 -7.54
CA GLN A 136 2.69 -1.48 -6.16
C GLN A 136 4.09 -1.15 -5.66
N ASP A 137 5.09 -1.87 -6.15
CA ASP A 137 6.49 -1.75 -5.78
C ASP A 137 7.37 -1.59 -7.02
N LEU A 138 8.28 -0.61 -7.02
CA LEU A 138 9.23 -0.43 -8.11
C LEU A 138 10.38 -1.43 -8.01
N TRP A 139 10.62 -2.13 -9.11
CA TRP A 139 11.75 -3.02 -9.31
C TRP A 139 12.57 -2.57 -10.53
N PRO A 140 13.90 -2.64 -10.49
CA PRO A 140 14.77 -3.30 -9.48
C PRO A 140 15.08 -2.47 -8.23
N GLU A 141 14.53 -1.25 -8.06
CA GLU A 141 14.83 -0.31 -6.97
C GLU A 141 14.62 -0.94 -5.59
N ASN A 142 13.66 -1.84 -5.47
CA ASN A 142 13.35 -2.56 -4.23
C ASN A 142 14.27 -3.74 -3.93
N VAL A 143 15.16 -4.17 -4.85
CA VAL A 143 16.02 -5.35 -4.64
C VAL A 143 16.85 -5.22 -3.38
N GLU A 144 17.60 -4.13 -3.25
CA GLU A 144 18.46 -3.90 -2.09
C GLU A 144 17.65 -3.79 -0.79
N ILE A 145 16.55 -3.05 -0.81
CA ILE A 145 15.72 -2.78 0.37
C ILE A 145 15.08 -4.07 0.91
N ILE A 146 14.60 -4.93 0.03
CA ILE A 146 13.82 -6.13 0.42
C ILE A 146 14.73 -7.33 0.67
N THR A 147 15.76 -7.51 -0.16
CA THR A 147 16.62 -8.71 -0.10
C THR A 147 17.99 -8.46 0.53
N GLY A 148 18.41 -7.20 0.65
CA GLY A 148 19.76 -6.82 1.06
C GLY A 148 20.84 -7.03 -0.02
N ILE A 149 20.47 -7.44 -1.24
CA ILE A 149 21.40 -7.71 -2.34
C ILE A 149 21.85 -6.41 -2.98
N LYS A 150 23.17 -6.15 -2.95
CA LYS A 150 23.82 -4.96 -3.55
C LYS A 150 24.60 -5.27 -4.84
N ASN A 151 24.65 -6.53 -5.25
CA ASN A 151 25.40 -6.94 -6.43
C ASN A 151 24.78 -6.36 -7.70
N GLN A 152 25.55 -5.50 -8.38
CA GLN A 152 25.09 -4.77 -9.57
C GLN A 152 24.74 -5.69 -10.76
N PHE A 153 25.37 -6.84 -10.87
CA PHE A 153 25.06 -7.82 -11.92
C PHE A 153 23.65 -8.42 -11.69
N ILE A 154 23.33 -8.75 -10.43
CA ILE A 154 21.97 -9.24 -10.06
C ILE A 154 20.94 -8.15 -10.30
N ILE A 155 21.21 -6.91 -9.85
CA ILE A 155 20.29 -5.78 -10.04
C ILE A 155 20.02 -5.53 -11.54
N LYS A 156 21.07 -5.54 -12.39
CA LYS A 156 20.91 -5.41 -13.84
C LYS A 156 20.13 -6.56 -14.46
N SER A 157 20.33 -7.80 -13.98
CA SER A 157 19.59 -8.98 -14.46
C SER A 157 18.11 -8.89 -14.11
N VAL A 158 17.80 -8.47 -12.88
CA VAL A 158 16.42 -8.16 -12.45
C VAL A 158 15.84 -7.03 -13.30
N GLY A 159 16.62 -5.98 -13.59
CA GLY A 159 16.21 -4.89 -14.46
C GLY A 159 15.77 -5.36 -15.86
N LYS A 160 16.56 -6.26 -16.50
CA LYS A 160 16.18 -6.87 -17.79
C LYS A 160 14.90 -7.68 -17.70
N MET A 161 14.69 -8.40 -16.62
CA MET A 161 13.43 -9.11 -16.36
C MET A 161 12.24 -8.16 -16.23
N VAL A 162 12.41 -7.05 -15.51
CA VAL A 162 11.40 -5.99 -15.39
C VAL A 162 11.05 -5.42 -16.76
N ASP A 163 12.06 -5.10 -17.58
CA ASP A 163 11.85 -4.59 -18.94
C ASP A 163 11.09 -5.60 -19.82
N TYR A 164 11.42 -6.90 -19.69
CA TYR A 164 10.67 -7.95 -20.36
C TYR A 164 9.19 -7.99 -19.93
N ILE A 165 8.91 -7.87 -18.63
CA ILE A 165 7.54 -7.86 -18.11
C ILE A 165 6.78 -6.65 -18.66
N TYR A 166 7.34 -5.44 -18.53
CA TYR A 166 6.68 -4.22 -19.00
C TYR A 166 6.47 -4.21 -20.51
N LYS A 167 7.43 -4.73 -21.29
CA LYS A 167 7.29 -4.86 -22.74
C LYS A 167 6.07 -5.71 -23.12
N ASN A 168 5.84 -6.83 -22.42
CA ASN A 168 4.79 -7.79 -22.73
C ASN A 168 3.44 -7.52 -22.03
N CYS A 169 3.32 -6.47 -21.24
CA CYS A 169 2.02 -6.02 -20.72
C CYS A 169 1.35 -5.09 -21.74
N THR A 170 0.03 -5.13 -21.86
CA THR A 170 -0.78 -4.21 -22.67
C THR A 170 -0.84 -2.84 -22.02
N ARG A 171 -1.02 -2.79 -20.69
CA ARG A 171 -1.08 -1.56 -19.90
C ARG A 171 -0.49 -1.76 -18.52
N ILE A 172 0.11 -0.70 -17.99
CA ILE A 172 0.75 -0.67 -16.68
C ILE A 172 0.02 0.38 -15.84
N PHE A 173 -0.60 -0.05 -14.75
CA PHE A 173 -1.16 0.84 -13.74
C PHE A 173 -0.13 1.09 -12.65
N THR A 174 -0.07 2.31 -12.12
CA THR A 174 0.89 2.71 -11.10
C THR A 174 0.22 3.42 -9.95
N THR A 175 0.73 3.22 -8.74
CA THR A 175 0.18 3.82 -7.52
C THR A 175 0.52 5.29 -7.35
N SER A 176 1.52 5.83 -8.07
CA SER A 176 1.93 7.23 -7.99
C SER A 176 2.36 7.79 -9.36
N GLN A 177 2.36 9.12 -9.49
CA GLN A 177 2.87 9.79 -10.69
C GLN A 177 4.38 9.62 -10.83
N SER A 178 5.11 9.57 -9.72
CA SER A 178 6.54 9.32 -9.72
C SER A 178 6.89 7.91 -10.22
N PHE A 179 6.06 6.90 -9.92
CA PHE A 179 6.21 5.56 -10.50
C PHE A 179 5.99 5.58 -12.01
N LYS A 180 4.99 6.33 -12.49
CA LYS A 180 4.76 6.50 -13.93
C LYS A 180 5.99 7.09 -14.61
N LYS A 181 6.63 8.11 -14.01
CA LYS A 181 7.86 8.72 -14.52
C LYS A 181 9.01 7.72 -14.53
N SER A 182 9.26 7.02 -13.42
CA SER A 182 10.35 6.03 -13.30
C SER A 182 10.21 4.88 -14.31
N ILE A 183 8.99 4.37 -14.54
CA ILE A 183 8.75 3.33 -15.54
C ILE A 183 8.95 3.89 -16.99
N ASN A 184 8.58 5.13 -17.26
CA ASN A 184 8.80 5.76 -18.56
C ASN A 184 10.29 5.93 -18.85
N GLU A 185 11.13 6.25 -17.85
CA GLU A 185 12.58 6.33 -17.97
C GLU A 185 13.22 4.99 -18.40
N ARG A 186 12.53 3.85 -18.20
CA ARG A 186 12.90 2.53 -18.72
C ARG A 186 12.47 2.29 -20.17
N GLN A 187 12.20 3.34 -20.93
CA GLN A 187 11.78 3.31 -22.34
C GLN A 187 10.40 2.67 -22.57
N VAL A 188 9.57 2.60 -21.53
CA VAL A 188 8.16 2.19 -21.68
C VAL A 188 7.36 3.39 -22.18
N PRO A 189 6.61 3.28 -23.30
CA PRO A 189 5.83 4.40 -23.84
C PRO A 189 4.86 4.98 -22.79
N ILE A 190 4.84 6.30 -22.65
CA ILE A 190 4.03 6.99 -21.62
C ILE A 190 2.54 6.70 -21.75
N GLY A 191 2.03 6.49 -22.97
CA GLY A 191 0.65 6.13 -23.25
C GLY A 191 0.25 4.74 -22.74
N LYS A 192 1.24 3.88 -22.47
CA LYS A 192 1.05 2.55 -21.89
C LYS A 192 0.95 2.57 -20.36
N ILE A 193 1.32 3.69 -19.72
CA ILE A 193 1.40 3.81 -18.27
C ILE A 193 0.28 4.72 -17.76
N THR A 194 -0.54 4.21 -16.86
CA THR A 194 -1.67 4.94 -16.28
C THR A 194 -1.47 5.09 -14.77
N TYR A 195 -1.53 6.34 -14.29
CA TYR A 195 -1.65 6.57 -12.86
C TYR A 195 -3.03 6.13 -12.39
N TRP A 196 -3.04 5.15 -11.50
CA TRP A 196 -4.23 4.60 -10.88
C TRP A 196 -3.94 4.39 -9.39
N PRO A 197 -4.20 5.41 -8.55
CA PRO A 197 -3.85 5.38 -7.14
C PRO A 197 -4.62 4.29 -6.40
N GLN A 198 -4.14 3.93 -5.23
CA GLN A 198 -4.93 3.13 -4.32
C GLN A 198 -6.11 3.95 -3.78
N TYR A 199 -7.17 3.27 -3.36
CA TYR A 199 -8.33 3.85 -2.69
C TYR A 199 -8.42 3.37 -1.24
N ALA A 200 -9.16 4.10 -0.41
CA ALA A 200 -9.51 3.62 0.92
C ALA A 200 -10.71 2.66 0.84
N GLU A 201 -10.76 1.67 1.73
CA GLU A 201 -11.94 0.81 1.88
C GLU A 201 -13.14 1.63 2.34
N GLU A 202 -14.35 1.20 1.98
CA GLU A 202 -15.61 1.95 2.18
C GLU A 202 -15.90 2.31 3.65
N PHE A 203 -15.38 1.53 4.59
CA PHE A 203 -15.56 1.83 6.01
C PHE A 203 -14.72 3.02 6.51
N TYR A 204 -13.72 3.50 5.73
CA TYR A 204 -13.01 4.74 6.05
C TYR A 204 -13.86 5.94 5.66
N GLN A 205 -14.60 6.46 6.62
CA GLN A 205 -15.51 7.59 6.46
C GLN A 205 -15.42 8.48 7.69
N PRO A 206 -15.77 9.78 7.55
CA PRO A 206 -15.95 10.64 8.69
C PRO A 206 -17.05 10.08 9.60
N LEU A 207 -16.73 9.90 10.87
CA LEU A 207 -17.71 9.52 11.87
C LEU A 207 -18.05 10.73 12.72
N LYS A 208 -19.33 10.86 13.14
CA LYS A 208 -19.72 11.79 14.18
C LYS A 208 -18.99 11.38 15.47
N GLN A 209 -18.71 12.35 16.35
CA GLN A 209 -17.99 12.10 17.61
C GLN A 209 -18.51 10.82 18.29
N ILE A 210 -17.60 9.88 18.50
CA ILE A 210 -17.86 8.62 19.18
C ILE A 210 -17.03 8.63 20.45
N GLU A 211 -17.64 8.23 21.58
CA GLU A 211 -16.86 7.95 22.77
C GLU A 211 -15.98 6.73 22.52
N ASN A 212 -14.67 6.93 22.57
CA ASN A 212 -13.71 5.86 22.44
C ASN A 212 -13.04 5.62 23.79
N ASN A 213 -13.42 4.54 24.48
CA ASN A 213 -12.94 4.20 25.83
C ASN A 213 -11.42 3.96 25.92
N LYS A 214 -10.71 3.88 24.79
CA LYS A 214 -9.25 3.69 24.73
C LYS A 214 -8.48 4.99 24.60
N LEU A 215 -9.16 6.09 24.35
CA LEU A 215 -8.55 7.41 24.23
C LEU A 215 -9.10 8.34 25.31
N THR A 216 -8.22 8.90 26.10
CA THR A 216 -8.56 9.95 27.06
C THR A 216 -8.72 11.24 26.29
N LYS A 217 -9.95 11.76 26.20
CA LYS A 217 -10.21 13.09 25.66
C LYS A 217 -9.86 14.11 26.76
N ASP A 218 -8.81 14.85 26.55
CA ASP A 218 -8.42 15.97 27.40
C ASP A 218 -8.29 17.23 26.53
N GLU A 219 -7.88 18.34 27.12
CA GLU A 219 -7.71 19.64 26.44
C GLU A 219 -6.49 19.68 25.48
N ARG A 220 -5.76 18.55 25.29
CA ARG A 220 -4.60 18.48 24.43
C ARG A 220 -4.98 18.34 22.97
N PHE A 221 -4.12 18.84 22.10
CA PHE A 221 -4.19 18.57 20.68
C PHE A 221 -3.72 17.13 20.42
N ASN A 222 -4.64 16.29 19.99
CA ASN A 222 -4.45 14.84 19.83
C ASN A 222 -4.03 14.50 18.40
N ILE A 223 -2.85 13.89 18.25
CA ILE A 223 -2.28 13.47 16.98
C ILE A 223 -2.24 11.96 16.94
N VAL A 224 -2.92 11.33 15.96
CA VAL A 224 -3.01 9.88 15.86
C VAL A 224 -2.14 9.32 14.74
N PHE A 225 -1.40 8.26 15.05
CA PHE A 225 -0.79 7.36 14.09
C PHE A 225 -1.43 5.98 14.21
N ALA A 226 -1.87 5.38 13.11
CA ALA A 226 -2.43 4.04 13.12
C ALA A 226 -1.77 3.15 12.05
N GLY A 227 -1.20 2.01 12.46
CA GLY A 227 -0.63 1.04 11.53
C GLY A 227 0.60 0.30 12.03
N ASN A 228 1.37 -0.25 11.08
CA ASN A 228 2.61 -0.96 11.40
C ASN A 228 3.67 -0.01 11.97
N ILE A 229 4.25 -0.37 13.12
CA ILE A 229 5.34 0.36 13.78
C ILE A 229 6.66 -0.31 13.36
N GLY A 230 7.14 0.05 12.17
CA GLY A 230 8.35 -0.49 11.58
C GLY A 230 9.38 0.62 11.28
N ASN A 231 10.63 0.24 10.98
CA ASN A 231 11.71 1.18 10.71
C ASN A 231 11.40 2.12 9.52
N ALA A 232 10.73 1.61 8.49
CA ALA A 232 10.39 2.39 7.28
C ALA A 232 9.45 3.58 7.56
N GLN A 233 8.70 3.54 8.65
CA GLN A 233 7.82 4.63 9.06
C GLN A 233 8.56 5.80 9.73
N GLY A 234 9.80 5.62 10.20
CA GLY A 234 10.59 6.72 10.77
C GLY A 234 9.99 7.37 12.01
N LEU A 235 9.25 6.60 12.83
CA LEU A 235 8.57 7.12 14.03
C LEU A 235 9.54 7.57 15.14
N ASP A 236 10.84 7.28 15.01
CA ASP A 236 11.89 7.77 15.91
C ASP A 236 12.02 9.30 15.92
N ILE A 237 11.47 9.98 14.93
CA ILE A 237 11.39 11.45 14.91
C ILE A 237 10.46 11.99 16.01
N LEU A 238 9.37 11.28 16.36
CA LEU A 238 8.38 11.78 17.31
C LEU A 238 8.92 12.03 18.72
N PRO A 239 9.71 11.14 19.37
CA PRO A 239 10.29 11.44 20.68
C PRO A 239 11.23 12.65 20.66
N LYS A 240 12.02 12.84 19.58
CA LYS A 240 12.91 13.97 19.37
C LYS A 240 12.10 15.28 19.27
N THR A 241 11.06 15.26 18.44
CA THR A 241 10.12 16.38 18.27
C THR A 241 9.39 16.72 19.56
N ALA A 242 8.90 15.69 20.28
CA ALA A 242 8.24 15.88 21.58
C ALA A 242 9.15 16.55 22.61
N LYS A 243 10.44 16.19 22.64
CA LYS A 243 11.42 16.86 23.49
C LYS A 243 11.57 18.35 23.15
N ILE A 244 11.59 18.71 21.87
CA ILE A 244 11.67 20.11 21.42
C ILE A 244 10.40 20.86 21.85
N LEU A 245 9.22 20.27 21.64
CA LEU A 245 7.95 20.85 22.06
C LEU A 245 7.93 21.11 23.56
N LYS A 246 8.31 20.13 24.37
CA LYS A 246 8.36 20.24 25.84
C LYS A 246 9.33 21.30 26.35
N LEU A 247 10.45 21.53 25.63
CA LEU A 247 11.42 22.59 25.96
C LEU A 247 10.94 23.99 25.58
N LYS A 248 10.12 24.10 24.52
CA LYS A 248 9.56 25.39 24.09
C LYS A 248 8.42 25.85 25.02
N ASP A 249 7.62 24.90 25.50
CA ASP A 249 6.52 25.14 26.42
C ASP A 249 6.35 23.94 27.35
N ASN A 250 6.66 24.13 28.65
CA ASN A 250 6.49 23.10 29.68
C ASN A 250 5.02 22.63 29.82
N ASN A 251 4.07 23.38 29.29
CA ASN A 251 2.64 23.09 29.32
C ASN A 251 2.15 22.60 27.96
N THR A 252 3.01 21.91 27.16
CA THR A 252 2.71 21.51 25.80
C THR A 252 1.43 20.67 25.72
N LYS A 253 0.40 21.26 25.13
CA LYS A 253 -0.92 20.67 24.97
C LYS A 253 -0.98 19.68 23.78
N VAL A 254 0.04 18.83 23.62
CA VAL A 254 0.10 17.85 22.52
C VAL A 254 0.14 16.42 23.08
N ARG A 255 -0.63 15.53 22.46
CA ARG A 255 -0.61 14.08 22.74
C ARG A 255 -0.46 13.30 21.43
N PHE A 256 0.43 12.31 21.45
CA PHE A 256 0.62 11.35 20.37
C PHE A 256 -0.06 10.03 20.72
N ASN A 257 -1.11 9.67 19.99
CA ASN A 257 -1.81 8.40 20.10
C ASN A 257 -1.27 7.41 19.06
N ILE A 258 -0.45 6.46 19.48
CA ILE A 258 0.24 5.52 18.60
C ILE A 258 -0.49 4.17 18.64
N ILE A 259 -1.22 3.85 17.57
CA ILE A 259 -2.05 2.65 17.46
C ILE A 259 -1.36 1.65 16.53
N GLY A 260 -1.04 0.48 17.04
CA GLY A 260 -0.46 -0.55 16.20
C GLY A 260 0.53 -1.46 16.89
N ASP A 261 1.20 -2.24 16.04
CA ASP A 261 2.27 -3.15 16.44
C ASP A 261 3.34 -3.19 15.36
N GLY A 262 4.51 -3.76 15.69
CA GLY A 262 5.60 -3.90 14.75
C GLY A 262 6.96 -4.04 15.44
N ARG A 263 7.95 -4.42 14.65
CA ARG A 263 9.31 -4.73 15.18
C ARG A 263 9.97 -3.55 15.88
N TYR A 264 9.58 -2.33 15.58
CA TYR A 264 10.16 -1.11 16.16
C TYR A 264 9.41 -0.60 17.41
N LYS A 265 8.24 -1.18 17.78
CA LYS A 265 7.39 -0.69 18.89
C LYS A 265 8.16 -0.58 20.20
N ASN A 266 8.86 -1.64 20.62
CA ASN A 266 9.59 -1.65 21.88
C ASN A 266 10.76 -0.64 21.88
N THR A 267 11.44 -0.48 20.74
CA THR A 267 12.50 0.53 20.58
C THR A 267 11.90 1.94 20.68
N LEU A 268 10.75 2.21 20.06
CA LEU A 268 10.08 3.49 20.15
C LEU A 268 9.68 3.83 21.58
N ILE A 269 9.07 2.88 22.32
CA ILE A 269 8.70 3.06 23.74
C ILE A 269 9.94 3.38 24.59
N LYS A 270 11.03 2.63 24.39
CA LYS A 270 12.29 2.91 25.08
C LYS A 270 12.78 4.33 24.79
N THR A 271 12.79 4.73 23.52
CA THR A 271 13.26 6.07 23.12
C THR A 271 12.38 7.18 23.74
N VAL A 272 11.05 6.98 23.82
CA VAL A 272 10.13 7.91 24.48
C VAL A 272 10.51 8.08 25.96
N ASN A 273 10.84 7.01 26.67
CA ASN A 273 11.28 7.05 28.06
C ASN A 273 12.65 7.72 28.21
N ASP A 274 13.61 7.38 27.34
CA ASP A 274 14.96 7.96 27.36
C ASP A 274 14.95 9.50 27.15
N TYR A 275 13.98 10.01 26.40
CA TYR A 275 13.78 11.45 26.19
C TYR A 275 12.91 12.13 27.28
N ASN A 276 12.38 11.38 28.26
CA ASN A 276 11.47 11.86 29.31
C ASN A 276 10.22 12.58 28.77
N VAL A 277 9.61 12.02 27.72
CA VAL A 277 8.40 12.57 27.08
C VAL A 277 7.21 11.60 27.12
N GLY A 278 7.25 10.60 28.01
CA GLY A 278 6.21 9.57 28.12
C GLY A 278 4.82 10.11 28.41
N ASP A 279 4.72 11.25 29.10
CA ASP A 279 3.47 11.96 29.39
C ASP A 279 2.75 12.51 28.14
N MET A 280 3.47 12.63 27.00
CA MET A 280 2.93 13.04 25.71
C MET A 280 2.51 11.86 24.83
N PHE A 281 2.77 10.62 25.22
CA PHE A 281 2.50 9.43 24.37
C PHE A 281 1.48 8.50 25.00
N ASN A 282 0.56 8.02 24.16
CA ASN A 282 -0.35 6.94 24.47
C ASN A 282 -0.16 5.82 23.45
N PHE A 283 0.21 4.63 23.92
CA PHE A 283 0.41 3.45 23.07
C PHE A 283 -0.79 2.53 23.16
N ILE A 284 -1.42 2.27 22.03
CA ILE A 284 -2.58 1.41 21.90
C ILE A 284 -2.20 0.21 21.02
N ASP A 285 -2.56 -1.00 21.45
CA ASP A 285 -2.31 -2.20 20.67
C ASP A 285 -3.05 -2.18 19.34
N LYS A 286 -2.57 -3.01 18.40
CA LYS A 286 -3.16 -3.17 17.07
C LYS A 286 -4.67 -3.33 17.14
N GLN A 287 -5.39 -2.54 16.36
CA GLN A 287 -6.84 -2.56 16.24
C GLN A 287 -7.25 -3.12 14.87
N PRO A 288 -8.45 -3.71 14.76
CA PRO A 288 -9.04 -4.05 13.46
C PRO A 288 -9.18 -2.80 12.58
N ALA A 289 -8.92 -2.93 11.28
CA ALA A 289 -8.97 -1.81 10.33
C ALA A 289 -10.32 -1.06 10.38
N LYS A 290 -11.44 -1.79 10.50
CA LYS A 290 -12.80 -1.22 10.60
C LYS A 290 -13.02 -0.32 11.82
N LYS A 291 -12.16 -0.43 12.85
CA LYS A 291 -12.24 0.45 14.05
C LYS A 291 -11.37 1.70 13.93
N ILE A 292 -10.48 1.77 12.96
CA ILE A 292 -9.58 2.92 12.82
C ILE A 292 -10.34 4.24 12.61
N PRO A 293 -11.45 4.32 11.85
CA PRO A 293 -12.24 5.55 11.74
C PRO A 293 -12.75 6.11 13.09
N GLU A 294 -13.05 5.24 14.07
CA GLU A 294 -13.44 5.68 15.42
C GLU A 294 -12.30 6.44 16.12
N PHE A 295 -11.06 5.98 15.91
CA PHE A 295 -9.89 6.68 16.45
C PHE A 295 -9.61 7.99 15.70
N MET A 296 -9.83 8.02 14.38
CA MET A 296 -9.69 9.26 13.61
C MET A 296 -10.68 10.33 14.10
N ALA A 297 -11.92 9.93 14.41
CA ALA A 297 -12.99 10.84 14.82
C ALA A 297 -12.77 11.53 16.20
N VAL A 298 -11.91 10.98 17.06
CA VAL A 298 -11.61 11.52 18.40
C VAL A 298 -10.23 12.19 18.50
N ASN A 299 -9.55 12.36 17.36
CA ASN A 299 -8.26 13.04 17.28
C ASN A 299 -8.38 14.29 16.41
N ASP A 300 -7.47 15.25 16.63
CA ASP A 300 -7.47 16.52 15.92
C ASP A 300 -6.69 16.44 14.59
N ALA A 301 -5.64 15.62 14.54
CA ALA A 301 -4.85 15.39 13.33
C ALA A 301 -4.35 13.94 13.23
N ALA A 302 -4.18 13.47 12.01
CA ALA A 302 -3.53 12.19 11.72
C ALA A 302 -2.06 12.42 11.32
N PHE A 303 -1.17 11.54 11.80
CA PHE A 303 0.26 11.62 11.52
C PHE A 303 0.71 10.62 10.49
N ILE A 304 1.43 11.09 9.48
CA ILE A 304 2.09 10.26 8.47
C ILE A 304 3.59 10.49 8.56
N CYS A 305 4.34 9.39 8.63
CA CYS A 305 5.80 9.45 8.65
C CYS A 305 6.40 8.40 7.73
N LEU A 306 7.42 8.79 6.99
CA LEU A 306 8.26 7.95 6.15
C LEU A 306 9.72 8.35 6.34
N THR A 307 10.63 7.37 6.36
CA THR A 307 12.07 7.65 6.39
C THR A 307 12.54 8.29 5.09
N SER A 308 13.65 9.04 5.15
CA SER A 308 14.25 9.64 3.96
C SER A 308 14.82 8.56 3.04
N SER A 309 14.21 8.39 1.87
CA SER A 309 14.63 7.46 0.83
C SER A 309 14.15 7.95 -0.54
N PRO A 310 14.93 7.81 -1.61
CA PRO A 310 14.45 8.11 -2.97
C PRO A 310 13.16 7.35 -3.31
N LEU A 311 13.05 6.08 -2.90
CA LEU A 311 11.87 5.26 -3.14
C LEU A 311 10.65 5.78 -2.37
N PHE A 312 10.82 6.15 -1.09
CA PHE A 312 9.70 6.66 -0.29
C PHE A 312 9.20 8.04 -0.75
N LYS A 313 10.06 8.84 -1.39
CA LYS A 313 9.62 10.07 -2.07
C LYS A 313 8.67 9.81 -3.24
N MET A 314 8.78 8.64 -3.87
CA MET A 314 7.92 8.23 -4.99
C MET A 314 6.66 7.48 -4.53
N THR A 315 6.58 7.09 -3.26
CA THR A 315 5.52 6.23 -2.71
C THR A 315 4.41 7.07 -2.06
N ILE A 316 3.16 6.68 -2.30
CA ILE A 316 1.99 7.18 -1.56
C ILE A 316 1.61 6.08 -0.55
N PRO A 317 1.77 6.31 0.76
CA PRO A 317 1.41 5.30 1.75
C PRO A 317 -0.11 5.14 1.83
N ALA A 318 -0.61 3.91 1.90
CA ALA A 318 -2.05 3.61 1.98
C ALA A 318 -2.78 4.33 3.15
N LYS A 319 -2.05 4.72 4.19
CA LYS A 319 -2.58 5.52 5.30
C LYS A 319 -3.07 6.90 4.84
N LEU A 320 -2.41 7.51 3.85
CA LEU A 320 -2.82 8.82 3.33
C LEU A 320 -4.24 8.74 2.79
N GLN A 321 -4.54 7.74 1.92
CA GLN A 321 -5.88 7.57 1.38
C GLN A 321 -6.90 7.31 2.48
N SER A 322 -6.57 6.44 3.45
CA SER A 322 -7.47 6.11 4.57
C SER A 322 -7.75 7.31 5.47
N TYR A 323 -6.72 8.10 5.80
CA TYR A 323 -6.89 9.30 6.64
C TYR A 323 -7.68 10.39 5.92
N MET A 324 -7.35 10.64 4.65
CA MET A 324 -8.11 11.59 3.83
C MET A 324 -9.58 11.16 3.68
N ALA A 325 -9.84 9.86 3.51
CA ALA A 325 -11.20 9.33 3.45
C ALA A 325 -11.99 9.52 4.76
N CYS A 326 -11.30 9.50 5.92
CA CYS A 326 -11.89 9.82 7.21
C CYS A 326 -12.15 11.32 7.43
N GLY A 327 -11.62 12.18 6.56
CA GLY A 327 -11.81 13.64 6.67
C GLY A 327 -11.10 14.25 7.88
N ILE A 328 -9.95 13.72 8.27
CA ILE A 328 -9.12 14.25 9.35
C ILE A 328 -7.98 15.10 8.76
N SER A 329 -7.59 16.17 9.47
CA SER A 329 -6.42 16.97 9.11
C SER A 329 -5.13 16.14 9.20
N ILE A 330 -4.11 16.47 8.41
CA ILE A 330 -2.90 15.65 8.30
C ILE A 330 -1.66 16.45 8.69
N ILE A 331 -0.84 15.87 9.55
CA ILE A 331 0.55 16.29 9.79
C ILE A 331 1.45 15.20 9.20
N ALA A 332 2.43 15.59 8.39
CA ALA A 332 3.32 14.60 7.82
C ALA A 332 4.80 14.96 8.01
N SER A 333 5.61 13.93 8.36
CA SER A 333 7.06 13.94 8.18
C SER A 333 7.39 13.06 6.98
N ALA A 334 7.24 13.62 5.79
CA ALA A 334 7.36 12.92 4.52
C ALA A 334 7.80 13.89 3.42
N GLY A 335 8.22 13.36 2.28
CA GLY A 335 8.56 14.16 1.10
C GLY A 335 7.95 13.57 -0.17
N GLY A 336 8.18 14.24 -1.31
CA GLY A 336 7.77 13.76 -2.62
C GLY A 336 6.25 13.68 -2.80
N GLU A 337 5.74 12.53 -3.28
CA GLU A 337 4.31 12.36 -3.60
C GLU A 337 3.40 12.59 -2.39
N THR A 338 3.81 12.16 -1.20
CA THR A 338 3.01 12.32 0.03
C THR A 338 2.81 13.79 0.38
N SER A 339 3.90 14.59 0.43
CA SER A 339 3.81 16.03 0.70
C SER A 339 3.03 16.74 -0.39
N ARG A 340 3.33 16.47 -1.66
CA ARG A 340 2.64 17.08 -2.80
C ARG A 340 1.11 16.91 -2.70
N ILE A 341 0.63 15.70 -2.38
CA ILE A 341 -0.82 15.43 -2.25
C ILE A 341 -1.43 16.19 -1.08
N ILE A 342 -0.76 16.25 0.07
CA ILE A 342 -1.26 16.96 1.25
C ILE A 342 -1.36 18.47 0.97
N GLU A 343 -0.36 19.03 0.30
CA GLU A 343 -0.29 20.44 -0.09
C GLU A 343 -1.33 20.77 -1.18
N GLU A 344 -1.40 19.96 -2.26
CA GLU A 344 -2.38 20.13 -3.34
C GLU A 344 -3.83 20.02 -2.85
N ALA A 345 -4.06 19.14 -1.88
CA ALA A 345 -5.37 18.99 -1.25
C ALA A 345 -5.68 20.07 -0.20
N GLU A 346 -4.72 20.90 0.20
CA GLU A 346 -4.82 21.78 1.37
C GLU A 346 -5.35 21.01 2.60
N ALA A 347 -4.82 19.80 2.82
CA ALA A 347 -5.33 18.85 3.80
C ALA A 347 -4.55 18.85 5.12
N GLY A 348 -3.46 19.63 5.20
CA GLY A 348 -2.60 19.63 6.37
C GLY A 348 -1.26 20.30 6.14
N LEU A 349 -0.31 20.01 7.01
CA LEU A 349 1.03 20.59 7.00
C LEU A 349 2.11 19.50 6.94
N THR A 350 3.25 19.82 6.30
CA THR A 350 4.32 18.86 6.07
C THR A 350 5.67 19.36 6.57
N ALA A 351 6.53 18.43 7.02
CA ALA A 351 7.95 18.62 7.28
C ALA A 351 8.75 17.55 6.52
N LEU A 352 9.98 17.84 6.14
CA LEU A 352 10.85 16.86 5.52
C LEU A 352 11.20 15.72 6.50
N PRO A 353 11.40 14.50 6.00
CA PRO A 353 11.82 13.37 6.84
C PRO A 353 13.12 13.65 7.58
N GLY A 354 13.15 13.41 8.89
CA GLY A 354 14.33 13.58 9.72
C GLY A 354 14.57 15.00 10.22
N ASP A 355 13.68 15.97 9.91
CA ASP A 355 13.75 17.33 10.44
C ASP A 355 12.79 17.48 11.63
N GLU A 356 13.24 17.07 12.82
CA GLU A 356 12.47 17.15 14.06
C GLU A 356 12.18 18.59 14.50
N LYS A 357 13.03 19.55 14.13
CA LYS A 357 12.82 20.97 14.47
C LYS A 357 11.68 21.55 13.63
N LYS A 358 11.73 21.30 12.31
CA LYS A 358 10.64 21.75 11.42
C LYS A 358 9.33 21.04 11.73
N LEU A 359 9.38 19.74 12.08
CA LEU A 359 8.18 19.01 12.50
C LEU A 359 7.58 19.61 13.79
N ALA A 360 8.41 20.04 14.75
CA ALA A 360 7.91 20.73 15.94
C ALA A 360 7.23 22.06 15.61
N GLU A 361 7.78 22.85 14.68
CA GLU A 361 7.14 24.07 14.18
C GLU A 361 5.79 23.78 13.53
N VAL A 362 5.75 22.81 12.61
CA VAL A 362 4.52 22.37 11.94
C VAL A 362 3.44 21.92 12.93
N ILE A 363 3.82 21.18 13.98
CA ILE A 363 2.87 20.77 15.02
C ILE A 363 2.35 22.00 15.79
N LEU A 364 3.22 22.96 16.17
CA LEU A 364 2.78 24.19 16.84
C LEU A 364 1.86 25.03 15.95
N ASP A 365 2.17 25.13 14.66
CA ASP A 365 1.30 25.82 13.69
C ASP A 365 -0.09 25.16 13.62
N MET A 366 -0.16 23.82 13.69
CA MET A 366 -1.44 23.12 13.75
C MET A 366 -2.18 23.35 15.07
N VAL A 367 -1.48 23.29 16.20
CA VAL A 367 -2.06 23.54 17.55
C VAL A 367 -2.65 24.95 17.67
N ASN A 368 -2.03 25.92 17.02
CA ASN A 368 -2.46 27.33 17.05
C ASN A 368 -3.62 27.65 16.11
N LYS A 369 -4.04 26.69 15.26
CA LYS A 369 -5.23 26.87 14.41
C LYS A 369 -6.51 26.80 15.22
N THR A 370 -7.50 27.54 14.77
CA THR A 370 -8.86 27.43 15.29
C THR A 370 -9.48 26.09 14.92
N GLU A 371 -10.47 25.64 15.67
CA GLU A 371 -11.22 24.42 15.36
C GLU A 371 -11.79 24.43 13.94
N ASN A 372 -12.30 25.58 13.48
CA ASN A 372 -12.84 25.74 12.12
C ASN A 372 -11.76 25.55 11.04
N GLU A 373 -10.53 26.03 11.26
CA GLU A 373 -9.41 25.80 10.33
C GLU A 373 -9.01 24.33 10.28
N ILE A 374 -8.94 23.64 11.42
CA ILE A 374 -8.66 22.19 11.49
C ILE A 374 -9.75 21.39 10.76
N LEU A 375 -11.02 21.73 11.00
CA LEU A 375 -12.15 21.11 10.32
C LEU A 375 -12.12 21.37 8.79
N LEU A 376 -11.67 22.54 8.36
CA LEU A 376 -11.53 22.86 6.93
C LEU A 376 -10.47 21.97 6.27
N LEU A 377 -9.30 21.79 6.89
CA LEU A 377 -8.26 20.87 6.40
C LEU A 377 -8.80 19.44 6.26
N GLY A 378 -9.58 18.96 7.23
CA GLY A 378 -10.24 17.66 7.18
C GLY A 378 -11.28 17.56 6.05
N LYS A 379 -12.09 18.58 5.82
CA LYS A 379 -13.03 18.66 4.69
C LYS A 379 -12.32 18.64 3.36
N ASN A 380 -11.20 19.33 3.22
CA ASN A 380 -10.36 19.35 2.04
C ASN A 380 -9.77 17.97 1.78
N ALA A 381 -9.25 17.29 2.81
CA ALA A 381 -8.78 15.92 2.73
C ALA A 381 -9.87 14.99 2.17
N LYS A 382 -11.10 15.06 2.72
CA LYS A 382 -12.24 14.26 2.27
C LYS A 382 -12.64 14.57 0.83
N LYS A 383 -12.67 15.84 0.46
CA LYS A 383 -12.98 16.27 -0.91
C LYS A 383 -11.96 15.70 -1.90
N TYR A 384 -10.68 15.80 -1.61
CA TYR A 384 -9.61 15.24 -2.44
C TYR A 384 -9.75 13.71 -2.56
N SER A 385 -9.99 13.02 -1.44
CA SER A 385 -10.23 11.57 -1.43
C SER A 385 -11.40 11.17 -2.33
N ASN A 386 -12.51 11.89 -2.26
CA ASN A 386 -13.70 11.61 -3.09
C ASN A 386 -13.44 11.83 -4.59
N LEU A 387 -12.57 12.77 -4.97
CA LEU A 387 -12.25 13.06 -6.36
C LEU A 387 -11.18 12.13 -6.93
N HIS A 388 -10.16 11.78 -6.15
CA HIS A 388 -8.95 11.12 -6.65
C HIS A 388 -8.77 9.69 -6.14
N PHE A 389 -9.39 9.32 -5.00
CA PHE A 389 -9.23 8.02 -4.35
C PHE A 389 -10.56 7.28 -4.18
N ASN A 390 -11.57 7.63 -4.97
CA ASN A 390 -12.87 6.99 -4.93
C ASN A 390 -12.83 5.64 -5.64
N LYS A 391 -13.15 4.56 -4.90
CA LYS A 391 -13.12 3.18 -5.41
C LYS A 391 -13.96 3.02 -6.68
N THR A 392 -15.22 3.48 -6.67
CA THR A 392 -16.12 3.31 -7.80
C THR A 392 -15.58 3.98 -9.05
N ILE A 393 -15.14 5.25 -8.95
CA ILE A 393 -14.56 5.99 -10.07
C ILE A 393 -13.31 5.29 -10.61
N LEU A 394 -12.42 4.85 -9.72
CA LEU A 394 -11.19 4.17 -10.12
C LEU A 394 -11.47 2.82 -10.79
N MET A 395 -12.41 2.03 -10.26
CA MET A 395 -12.79 0.76 -10.88
C MET A 395 -13.46 0.97 -12.25
N ASP A 396 -14.33 1.99 -12.40
CA ASP A 396 -14.95 2.35 -13.68
C ASP A 396 -13.88 2.77 -14.71
N GLN A 397 -12.86 3.51 -14.29
CA GLN A 397 -11.73 3.86 -15.16
C GLN A 397 -10.95 2.63 -15.61
N MET A 398 -10.71 1.67 -14.70
CA MET A 398 -10.00 0.43 -15.04
C MET A 398 -10.79 -0.42 -16.02
N GLU A 399 -12.10 -0.54 -15.83
CA GLU A 399 -12.98 -1.29 -16.75
C GLU A 399 -12.96 -0.74 -18.18
N LYS A 400 -12.90 0.59 -18.34
CA LYS A 400 -12.76 1.20 -19.68
C LYS A 400 -11.51 0.70 -20.42
N TYR A 401 -10.43 0.45 -19.71
CA TYR A 401 -9.22 -0.13 -20.32
C TYR A 401 -9.39 -1.60 -20.66
N PHE A 402 -10.21 -2.33 -19.92
CA PHE A 402 -10.54 -3.73 -20.22
C PHE A 402 -11.38 -3.84 -21.50
N ASP A 403 -12.27 -2.89 -21.76
CA ASP A 403 -13.16 -2.89 -22.92
C ASP A 403 -12.46 -2.36 -24.18
N ASN A 404 -11.72 -1.25 -24.08
CA ASN A 404 -11.09 -0.59 -25.24
C ASN A 404 -9.92 -1.38 -25.86
N CYS A 405 -9.37 -2.38 -25.19
CA CYS A 405 -8.30 -3.22 -25.78
C CYS A 405 -8.80 -4.10 -26.96
N GLU A 406 -10.10 -4.23 -27.16
CA GLU A 406 -10.67 -4.96 -28.32
C GLU A 406 -10.86 -4.05 -29.56
N GLU A 407 -11.11 -2.75 -29.34
CA GLU A 407 -11.36 -1.82 -30.46
C GLU A 407 -10.06 -1.40 -31.17
N SER A 408 -8.94 -1.41 -30.47
CA SER A 408 -7.68 -0.93 -31.01
C SER A 408 -6.90 -1.96 -31.82
N GLY A 409 -7.39 -3.14 -32.17
CA GLY A 409 -6.81 -4.11 -33.14
C GLY A 409 -5.28 -4.18 -33.26
N GLU A 410 -4.55 -3.45 -32.44
CA GLU A 410 -3.10 -3.42 -32.36
C GLU A 410 -2.60 -4.69 -31.64
N THR A 411 -2.69 -5.79 -32.37
CA THR A 411 -1.74 -6.89 -32.20
C THR A 411 -0.37 -6.28 -32.45
N TYR A 412 0.32 -5.90 -31.38
CA TYR A 412 1.74 -5.56 -31.49
C TYR A 412 2.46 -6.80 -32.02
N ASN A 413 2.71 -6.81 -33.33
CA ASN A 413 3.61 -7.74 -33.95
C ASN A 413 4.99 -7.56 -33.29
N VAL A 414 5.45 -8.63 -32.66
CA VAL A 414 6.78 -8.78 -32.06
C VAL A 414 7.78 -9.07 -33.16
#